data_f2c5c4125d469c929db8fa89757663d3
#
_entry.id   f2c5c4125d469c929db8fa89757663d3
#
_cell.length_a   1.000
_cell.length_b   1.000
_cell.length_c   1.000
_cell.angle_alpha   90.00
_cell.angle_beta   90.00
_cell.angle_gamma   90.00
#
_symmetry.space_group_name_H-M   'P 1'
#
loop_
_entity.id
_entity.type
_entity.pdbx_description
1 polymer ?
#
loop_
_entity_poly.entity_id
_entity_poly.type
_entity_poly.pdbx_seq_one_letter_code
_entity_poly.pdbx_strand_id
1 'polypeptide(L)'
;VGDLGGGGLTGVEVRDTVSGAESVVPTDGAFVAIGHAPATELFKDKLAVDSSGYLAVEPGTPKTAIPGVFACGDVMDHVYRQAVTAAGTGCMAALDAERFLAEREFATLQKAVV
;
A
#
# COMPACT_ATOMS: atom_id res chain seq x y z
N VAL A 1 22.02 -0.34 17.16
CA VAL A 1 23.16 -1.25 17.21
C VAL A 1 22.61 -2.61 17.61
N GLY A 2 22.89 -3.64 16.89
CA GLY A 2 22.42 -4.99 17.17
C GLY A 2 23.36 -6.04 16.61
N ASP A 3 23.27 -7.24 17.14
CA ASP A 3 23.99 -8.38 16.62
C ASP A 3 23.10 -9.15 15.64
N LEU A 4 23.55 -9.26 14.38
CA LEU A 4 22.90 -10.08 13.35
C LEU A 4 23.07 -11.59 13.61
N GLY A 5 23.82 -11.97 14.64
CA GLY A 5 24.08 -13.35 15.05
C GLY A 5 23.02 -14.00 15.94
N GLY A 6 21.88 -13.35 16.21
CA GLY A 6 20.74 -13.95 16.94
C GLY A 6 20.42 -13.35 18.31
N GLY A 7 21.11 -12.29 18.73
CA GLY A 7 20.90 -11.61 20.02
C GLY A 7 19.81 -10.54 20.04
N GLY A 8 19.30 -10.14 18.89
CA GLY A 8 18.30 -9.05 18.80
C GLY A 8 18.93 -7.65 18.95
N LEU A 9 18.05 -6.65 19.11
CA LEU A 9 18.44 -5.26 19.30
C LEU A 9 18.96 -5.05 20.73
N THR A 10 20.12 -4.41 20.90
CA THR A 10 20.72 -4.12 22.20
C THR A 10 20.77 -2.61 22.50
N GLY A 11 20.53 -1.78 21.50
CA GLY A 11 20.50 -0.33 21.67
C GLY A 11 20.30 0.40 20.36
N VAL A 12 19.91 1.66 20.46
CA VAL A 12 19.77 2.59 19.34
C VAL A 12 20.82 3.68 19.48
N GLU A 13 21.63 3.86 18.45
CA GLU A 13 22.55 4.99 18.34
C GLU A 13 21.78 6.24 17.92
N VAL A 14 21.90 7.28 18.71
CA VAL A 14 21.24 8.56 18.49
C VAL A 14 22.26 9.69 18.42
N ARG A 15 21.96 10.68 17.59
CA ARG A 15 22.77 11.91 17.49
C ARG A 15 21.92 13.10 17.94
N ASP A 16 22.42 13.87 18.86
CA ASP A 16 21.84 15.13 19.27
C ASP A 16 21.93 16.13 18.10
N THR A 17 20.80 16.69 17.70
CA THR A 17 20.73 17.56 16.52
C THR A 17 21.29 18.97 16.75
N VAL A 18 21.52 19.36 18.02
CA VAL A 18 22.06 20.68 18.38
C VAL A 18 23.57 20.59 18.60
N SER A 19 24.01 19.66 19.43
CA SER A 19 25.43 19.51 19.79
C SER A 19 26.22 18.60 18.84
N GLY A 20 25.54 17.73 18.07
CA GLY A 20 26.15 16.70 17.24
C GLY A 20 26.70 15.50 18.04
N ALA A 21 26.51 15.48 19.35
CA ALA A 21 27.01 14.39 20.21
C ALA A 21 26.26 13.09 19.91
N GLU A 22 26.99 12.00 19.83
CA GLU A 22 26.44 10.66 19.63
C GLU A 22 26.40 9.89 20.94
N SER A 23 25.35 9.12 21.13
CA SER A 23 25.18 8.24 22.29
C SER A 23 24.36 7.02 21.93
N VAL A 24 24.53 5.93 22.68
CA VAL A 24 23.72 4.71 22.52
C VAL A 24 22.71 4.65 23.66
N VAL A 25 21.43 4.55 23.28
CA VAL A 25 20.33 4.30 24.23
C VAL A 25 20.09 2.79 24.28
N PRO A 26 20.38 2.12 25.41
CA PRO A 26 20.11 0.70 25.57
C PRO A 26 18.60 0.41 25.40
N THR A 27 18.25 -0.56 24.54
CA THR A 27 16.86 -0.92 24.30
C THR A 27 16.77 -2.31 23.66
N ASP A 28 15.71 -3.04 23.96
CA ASP A 28 15.45 -4.38 23.44
C ASP A 28 14.57 -4.35 22.18
N GLY A 29 14.00 -3.20 21.82
CA GLY A 29 13.17 -3.03 20.64
C GLY A 29 13.03 -1.57 20.25
N ALA A 30 12.80 -1.31 18.97
CA ALA A 30 12.56 0.04 18.44
C ALA A 30 11.46 0.02 17.37
N PHE A 31 10.58 1.01 17.43
CA PHE A 31 9.58 1.28 16.40
C PHE A 31 9.95 2.57 15.68
N VAL A 32 9.96 2.51 14.35
CA VAL A 32 10.20 3.69 13.51
C VAL A 32 8.85 4.24 13.07
N ALA A 33 8.50 5.44 13.55
CA ALA A 33 7.21 6.08 13.30
C ALA A 33 7.40 7.44 12.58
N ILE A 34 8.11 7.43 11.45
CA ILE A 34 8.48 8.62 10.66
C ILE A 34 7.49 8.93 9.53
N GLY A 35 6.34 8.29 9.50
CA GLY A 35 5.32 8.43 8.47
C GLY A 35 5.19 7.19 7.58
N HIS A 36 4.32 7.29 6.58
CA HIS A 36 4.02 6.23 5.64
C HIS A 36 4.24 6.74 4.23
N ALA A 37 4.92 5.93 3.42
CA ALA A 37 5.00 6.10 1.98
C ALA A 37 4.33 4.88 1.33
N PRO A 38 3.30 5.07 0.48
CA PRO A 38 2.66 3.96 -0.20
C PRO A 38 3.63 3.32 -1.21
N ALA A 39 3.59 2.00 -1.36
CA ALA A 39 4.43 1.26 -2.30
C ALA A 39 3.88 1.36 -3.74
N THR A 40 3.78 2.59 -4.26
CA THR A 40 3.14 2.92 -5.55
C THR A 40 4.11 3.28 -6.67
N GLU A 41 5.41 3.31 -6.38
CA GLU A 41 6.46 3.70 -7.34
C GLU A 41 6.37 2.96 -8.69
N LEU A 42 6.04 1.66 -8.67
CA LEU A 42 5.90 0.86 -9.90
C LEU A 42 4.74 1.29 -10.80
N PHE A 43 3.79 2.04 -10.25
CA PHE A 43 2.52 2.35 -10.92
C PHE A 43 2.36 3.83 -11.27
N LYS A 44 3.20 4.72 -10.73
CA LYS A 44 3.03 6.18 -10.86
C LYS A 44 3.01 6.70 -12.29
N ASP A 45 3.68 6.00 -13.22
CA ASP A 45 3.68 6.37 -14.65
C ASP A 45 2.51 5.75 -15.43
N LYS A 46 1.71 4.88 -14.80
CA LYS A 46 0.61 4.13 -15.41
C LYS A 46 -0.74 4.45 -14.80
N LEU A 47 -0.77 4.70 -13.51
CA LEU A 47 -1.98 4.99 -12.74
C LEU A 47 -1.90 6.38 -12.14
N ALA A 48 -3.05 7.04 -12.02
CA ALA A 48 -3.13 8.30 -11.31
C ALA A 48 -2.82 8.10 -9.82
N VAL A 49 -2.02 9.00 -9.27
CA VAL A 49 -1.72 9.07 -7.84
C VAL A 49 -2.16 10.44 -7.29
N ASP A 50 -2.53 10.48 -6.02
CA ASP A 50 -2.83 11.73 -5.34
C ASP A 50 -1.54 12.50 -4.95
N SER A 51 -1.68 13.67 -4.34
CA SER A 51 -0.55 14.51 -3.90
C SER A 51 0.34 13.85 -2.83
N SER A 52 -0.15 12.77 -2.19
CA SER A 52 0.57 12.01 -1.16
C SER A 52 1.13 10.69 -1.71
N GLY A 53 0.95 10.43 -3.00
CA GLY A 53 1.47 9.25 -3.69
C GLY A 53 0.57 8.02 -3.63
N TYR A 54 -0.65 8.10 -3.09
CA TYR A 54 -1.60 6.99 -3.07
C TYR A 54 -2.32 6.86 -4.41
N LEU A 55 -2.67 5.63 -4.81
CA LEU A 55 -3.40 5.38 -6.04
C LEU A 55 -4.81 6.00 -5.97
N ALA A 56 -5.13 6.79 -6.98
CA ALA A 56 -6.45 7.39 -7.11
C ALA A 56 -7.47 6.36 -7.60
N VAL A 57 -8.57 6.23 -6.87
CA VAL A 57 -9.70 5.37 -7.20
C VAL A 57 -11.00 6.17 -7.24
N GLU A 58 -12.01 5.63 -7.90
CA GLU A 58 -13.36 6.19 -7.85
C GLU A 58 -13.90 6.12 -6.41
N PRO A 59 -14.43 7.22 -5.85
CA PRO A 59 -14.88 7.25 -4.47
C PRO A 59 -15.84 6.12 -4.10
N GLY A 60 -15.52 5.38 -3.04
CA GLY A 60 -16.31 4.25 -2.56
C GLY A 60 -16.13 2.95 -3.33
N THR A 61 -15.20 2.89 -4.27
CA THR A 61 -14.90 1.70 -5.08
C THR A 61 -13.40 1.45 -5.16
N PRO A 62 -12.95 0.25 -5.56
CA PRO A 62 -11.54 -0.04 -5.85
C PRO A 62 -11.15 0.30 -7.31
N LYS A 63 -12.03 0.91 -8.10
CA LYS A 63 -11.83 1.14 -9.53
C LYS A 63 -10.83 2.26 -9.77
N THR A 64 -9.80 1.98 -10.58
CA THR A 64 -8.89 3.00 -11.10
C THR A 64 -9.43 3.62 -12.39
N ALA A 65 -8.74 4.63 -12.92
CA ALA A 65 -9.07 5.20 -14.23
C ALA A 65 -8.88 4.21 -15.41
N ILE A 66 -8.20 3.09 -15.20
CA ILE A 66 -7.96 2.09 -16.23
C ILE A 66 -8.96 0.93 -16.05
N PRO A 67 -9.85 0.67 -17.03
CA PRO A 67 -10.81 -0.43 -16.94
C PRO A 67 -10.13 -1.79 -16.73
N GLY A 68 -10.59 -2.54 -15.74
CA GLY A 68 -10.05 -3.84 -15.36
C GLY A 68 -8.81 -3.79 -14.45
N VAL A 69 -8.41 -2.59 -14.01
CA VAL A 69 -7.38 -2.39 -13.01
C VAL A 69 -8.01 -1.84 -11.74
N PHE A 70 -7.83 -2.56 -10.65
CA PHE A 70 -8.40 -2.24 -9.34
C PHE A 70 -7.29 -2.03 -8.33
N ALA A 71 -7.45 -1.07 -7.41
CA ALA A 71 -6.53 -0.84 -6.31
C ALA A 71 -7.23 -1.08 -4.97
N CYS A 72 -6.53 -1.68 -4.01
CA CYS A 72 -7.07 -1.97 -2.69
C CYS A 72 -5.95 -1.96 -1.62
N GLY A 73 -6.35 -1.89 -0.37
CA GLY A 73 -5.42 -1.87 0.75
C GLY A 73 -4.70 -0.53 0.92
N ASP A 74 -3.55 -0.59 1.58
CA ASP A 74 -2.80 0.59 1.99
C ASP A 74 -2.34 1.48 0.83
N VAL A 75 -2.24 0.96 -0.40
CA VAL A 75 -1.84 1.75 -1.57
C VAL A 75 -2.88 2.79 -1.99
N MET A 76 -4.14 2.67 -1.53
CA MET A 76 -5.23 3.62 -1.79
C MET A 76 -5.81 4.24 -0.50
N ASP A 77 -5.48 3.71 0.68
CA ASP A 77 -6.00 4.16 1.96
C ASP A 77 -4.98 5.03 2.70
N HIS A 78 -5.03 6.34 2.48
CA HIS A 78 -4.17 7.30 3.18
C HIS A 78 -4.67 7.65 4.60
N VAL A 79 -5.86 7.15 4.99
CA VAL A 79 -6.52 7.53 6.26
C VAL A 79 -6.31 6.48 7.34
N TYR A 80 -6.75 5.26 7.11
CA TYR A 80 -6.82 4.22 8.16
C TYR A 80 -5.60 3.30 8.18
N ARG A 81 -5.23 2.75 7.03
CA ARG A 81 -4.06 1.84 6.89
C ARG A 81 -4.09 0.71 7.92
N GLN A 82 -5.24 0.05 8.00
CA GLN A 82 -5.48 -1.05 8.93
C GLN A 82 -5.71 -2.35 8.17
N ALA A 83 -5.29 -3.48 8.76
CA ALA A 83 -5.47 -4.80 8.14
C ALA A 83 -6.93 -5.08 7.79
N VAL A 84 -7.88 -4.67 8.64
CA VAL A 84 -9.31 -4.90 8.40
C VAL A 84 -9.84 -4.04 7.24
N THR A 85 -9.40 -2.79 7.09
CA THR A 85 -9.79 -1.95 5.95
C THR A 85 -9.16 -2.44 4.66
N ALA A 86 -7.90 -2.88 4.71
CA ALA A 86 -7.21 -3.49 3.58
C ALA A 86 -7.91 -4.79 3.12
N ALA A 87 -8.31 -5.65 4.04
CA ALA A 87 -9.07 -6.86 3.72
C ALA A 87 -10.44 -6.54 3.11
N GLY A 88 -11.15 -5.53 3.63
CA GLY A 88 -12.43 -5.07 3.11
C GLY A 88 -12.34 -4.56 1.68
N THR A 89 -11.40 -3.65 1.40
CA THR A 89 -11.16 -3.14 0.04
C THR A 89 -10.62 -4.22 -0.89
N GLY A 90 -9.84 -5.18 -0.39
CA GLY A 90 -9.40 -6.36 -1.14
C GLY A 90 -10.58 -7.24 -1.59
N CYS A 91 -11.55 -7.48 -0.70
CA CYS A 91 -12.78 -8.18 -1.05
C CYS A 91 -13.57 -7.44 -2.13
N MET A 92 -13.71 -6.11 -2.00
CA MET A 92 -14.38 -5.29 -3.02
C MET A 92 -13.68 -5.40 -4.38
N ALA A 93 -12.35 -5.32 -4.41
CA ALA A 93 -11.57 -5.42 -5.65
C ALA A 93 -11.72 -6.80 -6.31
N ALA A 94 -11.74 -7.87 -5.53
CA ALA A 94 -11.94 -9.23 -6.05
C ALA A 94 -13.32 -9.40 -6.69
N LEU A 95 -14.38 -8.90 -6.03
CA LEU A 95 -15.75 -8.95 -6.57
C LEU A 95 -15.91 -8.11 -7.85
N ASP A 96 -15.30 -6.93 -7.90
CA ASP A 96 -15.36 -6.08 -9.09
C ASP A 96 -14.52 -6.67 -10.24
N ALA A 97 -13.41 -7.34 -9.96
CA ALA A 97 -12.63 -8.05 -10.96
C ALA A 97 -13.40 -9.25 -11.54
N GLU A 98 -14.09 -10.04 -10.71
CA GLU A 98 -14.95 -11.14 -11.14
C GLU A 98 -16.05 -10.64 -12.08
N ARG A 99 -16.77 -9.59 -11.70
CA ARG A 99 -17.84 -8.97 -12.52
C ARG A 99 -17.29 -8.48 -13.85
N PHE A 100 -16.17 -7.78 -13.83
CA PHE A 100 -15.51 -7.27 -15.03
C PHE A 100 -15.15 -8.39 -16.01
N LEU A 101 -14.61 -9.49 -15.52
CA LEU A 101 -14.27 -10.65 -16.35
C LEU A 101 -15.52 -11.32 -16.93
N ALA A 102 -16.57 -11.51 -16.15
CA ALA A 102 -17.84 -12.09 -16.60
C ALA A 102 -18.50 -11.24 -17.70
N GLU A 103 -18.52 -9.91 -17.54
CA GLU A 103 -19.04 -8.99 -18.54
C GLU A 103 -18.27 -9.06 -19.87
N ARG A 104 -16.95 -9.18 -19.81
CA ARG A 104 -16.09 -9.33 -21.00
C ARG A 104 -16.28 -10.66 -21.71
N GLU A 105 -16.42 -11.74 -20.95
CA GLU A 105 -16.72 -13.06 -21.51
C GLU A 105 -18.07 -13.05 -22.24
N PHE A 106 -19.10 -12.52 -21.59
CA PHE A 106 -20.42 -12.38 -22.20
C PHE A 106 -20.40 -11.56 -23.49
N ALA A 107 -19.72 -10.41 -23.47
CA ALA A 107 -19.58 -9.56 -24.66
C ALA A 107 -18.83 -10.25 -25.81
N THR A 108 -17.86 -11.13 -25.49
CA THR A 108 -17.13 -11.92 -26.48
C THR A 108 -18.02 -13.00 -27.10
N LEU A 109 -18.82 -13.70 -26.29
CA LEU A 109 -19.76 -14.70 -26.77
C LEU A 109 -20.85 -14.10 -27.66
N GLN A 110 -21.36 -12.93 -27.33
CA GLN A 110 -22.34 -12.23 -28.18
C GLN A 110 -21.78 -11.88 -29.55
N LYS A 111 -20.51 -11.48 -29.66
CA LYS A 111 -19.86 -11.17 -30.93
C LYS A 111 -19.58 -12.41 -31.78
N ALA A 112 -19.46 -13.57 -31.16
CA ALA A 112 -19.21 -14.83 -31.88
C ALA A 112 -20.49 -15.47 -32.46
N VAL A 113 -21.66 -14.99 -32.08
CA VAL A 113 -22.98 -15.51 -32.54
C VAL A 113 -23.57 -14.71 -33.69
N VAL A 114 -22.95 -13.58 -34.05
CA VAL A 114 -23.32 -12.71 -35.18
C VAL A 114 -22.36 -12.91 -36.34
#